data_3373844d7c6864d30585b4612d67187a
#
_entry.id   3373844d7c6864d30585b4612d67187a
#
_cell.length_a   1.000
_cell.length_b   1.000
_cell.length_c   1.000
_cell.angle_alpha   90.00
_cell.angle_beta   90.00
_cell.angle_gamma   90.00
#
_symmetry.space_group_name_H-M   'P 1'
#
loop_
_entity.id
_entity.type
_entity.pdbx_description
1 polymer ?
#
loop_
_entity_poly.entity_id
_entity_poly.type
_entity_poly.pdbx_seq_one_letter_code
_entity_poly.pdbx_strand_id
1 'polypeptide(L)'
;MHKSVLLEECINNLNLSDDSIVVDCTLGRAGHSSEILKRIPNGFLYSFDQDLDAIDSSYKRLSEIRDNFKIINSNFVNLKEKLNELNVYEVDAITYDLGVSSPQLDEADRGFSFHKDARLDMRMNQNQDLDAYKVVNEYSKEDLIRIFREYGEEKYAVSIANGIVNNRPITTTLELTEIIKENVPFSYRKEKHPARKVFQAIRIEVNDELNVFEKSLYQALDLVKVGGRVEVITFHSLEDRICKRIFNEVSKLDDNLKKLPIVPLELQPKFKVVANITPKTDELDENNRARSAKLRIIERVR
;
A
#
# COMPACT_ATOMS: atom_id res chain seq x y z
N MET A 1 -13.06 -17.74 4.47
CA MET A 1 -13.36 -16.32 4.11
C MET A 1 -12.09 -15.53 4.40
N HIS A 2 -11.60 -14.73 3.47
CA HIS A 2 -10.34 -13.98 3.68
C HIS A 2 -10.59 -12.86 4.70
N LYS A 3 -9.85 -12.86 5.80
CA LYS A 3 -9.91 -11.82 6.83
C LYS A 3 -8.89 -10.72 6.45
N SER A 4 -9.29 -9.45 6.48
CA SER A 4 -8.36 -8.34 6.26
C SER A 4 -7.31 -8.30 7.36
N VAL A 5 -6.09 -7.91 7.01
CA VAL A 5 -4.96 -7.87 7.94
C VAL A 5 -5.18 -6.77 8.97
N LEU A 6 -4.92 -7.06 10.25
CA LEU A 6 -5.05 -6.12 11.38
C LEU A 6 -6.41 -5.41 11.43
N LEU A 7 -7.50 -6.08 10.97
CA LEU A 7 -8.82 -5.48 10.82
C LEU A 7 -9.33 -4.86 12.13
N GLU A 8 -9.31 -5.62 13.21
CA GLU A 8 -9.84 -5.16 14.51
C GLU A 8 -9.00 -4.03 15.08
N GLU A 9 -7.68 -4.15 14.97
CA GLU A 9 -6.74 -3.13 15.43
C GLU A 9 -6.92 -1.82 14.65
N CYS A 10 -7.07 -1.89 13.32
CA CYS A 10 -7.34 -0.75 12.47
C CYS A 10 -8.66 -0.06 12.89
N ILE A 11 -9.77 -0.79 12.85
CA ILE A 11 -11.08 -0.23 13.13
C ILE A 11 -11.19 0.36 14.55
N ASN A 12 -10.59 -0.26 15.54
CA ASN A 12 -10.63 0.22 16.93
C ASN A 12 -9.77 1.47 17.15
N ASN A 13 -8.78 1.70 16.31
CA ASN A 13 -7.87 2.85 16.41
C ASN A 13 -8.26 4.04 15.51
N LEU A 14 -9.19 3.90 14.57
CA LEU A 14 -9.67 5.01 13.73
C LEU A 14 -10.40 6.11 14.52
N ASN A 15 -10.78 5.85 15.77
CA ASN A 15 -11.49 6.80 16.65
C ASN A 15 -12.79 7.36 16.03
N LEU A 16 -13.61 6.46 15.47
CA LEU A 16 -14.83 6.81 14.76
C LEU A 16 -15.98 7.18 15.70
N SER A 17 -16.76 8.19 15.31
CA SER A 17 -18.11 8.47 15.79
C SER A 17 -19.15 8.07 14.73
N ASP A 18 -20.42 8.05 15.12
CA ASP A 18 -21.51 7.62 14.23
C ASP A 18 -21.66 8.49 12.96
N ASP A 19 -21.19 9.74 13.01
CA ASP A 19 -21.27 10.75 11.95
C ASP A 19 -19.93 11.01 11.25
N SER A 20 -18.91 10.18 11.50
CA SER A 20 -17.57 10.36 10.92
C SER A 20 -17.57 10.30 9.41
N ILE A 21 -16.78 11.17 8.79
CA ILE A 21 -16.42 11.10 7.37
C ILE A 21 -15.09 10.39 7.26
N VAL A 22 -15.08 9.25 6.60
CA VAL A 22 -13.91 8.36 6.53
C VAL A 22 -13.47 8.12 5.09
N VAL A 23 -12.17 8.01 4.89
CA VAL A 23 -11.60 7.61 3.59
C VAL A 23 -10.82 6.31 3.74
N ASP A 24 -11.14 5.35 2.88
CA ASP A 24 -10.35 4.15 2.65
C ASP A 24 -9.62 4.31 1.31
N CYS A 25 -8.31 4.49 1.35
CA CYS A 25 -7.50 4.71 0.15
C CYS A 25 -7.25 3.43 -0.66
N THR A 26 -7.62 2.26 -0.12
CA THR A 26 -7.28 0.92 -0.63
C THR A 26 -8.46 -0.02 -0.48
N LEU A 27 -9.55 0.26 -1.21
CA LEU A 27 -10.82 -0.48 -1.12
C LEU A 27 -10.63 -2.00 -1.18
N GLY A 28 -9.86 -2.48 -2.17
CA GLY A 28 -9.65 -3.90 -2.42
C GLY A 28 -10.97 -4.67 -2.44
N ARG A 29 -11.13 -5.64 -1.56
CA ARG A 29 -12.38 -6.40 -1.36
C ARG A 29 -13.30 -5.83 -0.28
N ALA A 30 -13.15 -4.56 0.02
CA ALA A 30 -13.95 -3.83 1.01
C ALA A 30 -13.96 -4.45 2.42
N GLY A 31 -12.87 -5.07 2.86
CA GLY A 31 -12.81 -5.66 4.19
C GLY A 31 -12.85 -4.59 5.28
N HIS A 32 -11.92 -3.64 5.25
CA HIS A 32 -11.89 -2.47 6.15
C HIS A 32 -13.09 -1.58 5.91
N SER A 33 -13.38 -1.22 4.65
CA SER A 33 -14.54 -0.41 4.26
C SER A 33 -15.86 -0.92 4.82
N SER A 34 -16.09 -2.25 4.80
CA SER A 34 -17.32 -2.85 5.35
C SER A 34 -17.48 -2.64 6.86
N GLU A 35 -16.38 -2.80 7.62
CA GLU A 35 -16.43 -2.61 9.08
C GLU A 35 -16.50 -1.13 9.47
N ILE A 36 -15.85 -0.25 8.69
CA ILE A 36 -15.99 1.20 8.84
C ILE A 36 -17.45 1.61 8.63
N LEU A 37 -18.07 1.19 7.52
CA LEU A 37 -19.43 1.57 7.13
C LEU A 37 -20.48 1.16 8.16
N LYS A 38 -20.28 0.02 8.84
CA LYS A 38 -21.14 -0.41 9.96
C LYS A 38 -21.09 0.55 11.17
N ARG A 39 -19.95 1.22 11.38
CA ARG A 39 -19.68 2.07 12.55
C ARG A 39 -20.04 3.54 12.37
N ILE A 40 -20.32 3.95 11.13
CA ILE A 40 -20.65 5.35 10.79
C ILE A 40 -22.07 5.46 10.21
N PRO A 41 -23.14 5.08 10.92
CA PRO A 41 -24.49 5.05 10.37
C PRO A 41 -25.00 6.40 9.88
N ASN A 42 -24.51 7.49 10.43
CA ASN A 42 -24.88 8.87 10.09
C ASN A 42 -23.75 9.62 9.37
N GLY A 43 -22.60 8.99 9.21
CA GLY A 43 -21.42 9.52 8.53
C GLY A 43 -21.39 9.17 7.05
N PHE A 44 -20.18 9.22 6.44
CA PHE A 44 -19.99 8.88 5.03
C PHE A 44 -18.63 8.24 4.78
N LEU A 45 -18.61 7.21 3.92
CA LEU A 45 -17.39 6.53 3.52
C LEU A 45 -17.02 6.83 2.06
N TYR A 46 -15.81 7.31 1.82
CA TYR A 46 -15.20 7.41 0.50
C TYR A 46 -14.13 6.34 0.36
N SER A 47 -14.23 5.48 -0.65
CA SER A 47 -13.25 4.40 -0.86
C SER A 47 -12.63 4.52 -2.25
N PHE A 48 -11.29 4.47 -2.31
CA PHE A 48 -10.53 4.56 -3.55
C PHE A 48 -10.07 3.19 -4.01
N ASP A 49 -10.15 2.94 -5.29
CA ASP A 49 -9.42 1.88 -5.98
C ASP A 49 -9.22 2.25 -7.45
N GLN A 50 -8.13 1.78 -8.04
CA GLN A 50 -7.86 1.91 -9.47
C GLN A 50 -8.16 0.62 -10.24
N ASP A 51 -8.43 -0.48 -9.53
CA ASP A 51 -8.75 -1.80 -10.09
C ASP A 51 -10.28 -1.93 -10.23
N LEU A 52 -10.78 -1.99 -11.47
CA LEU A 52 -12.22 -2.10 -11.75
C LEU A 52 -12.83 -3.40 -11.19
N ASP A 53 -12.07 -4.51 -11.18
CA ASP A 53 -12.54 -5.78 -10.63
C ASP A 53 -12.77 -5.69 -9.11
N ALA A 54 -11.91 -4.92 -8.41
CA ALA A 54 -12.08 -4.63 -6.99
C ALA A 54 -13.33 -3.76 -6.75
N ILE A 55 -13.55 -2.74 -7.56
CA ILE A 55 -14.70 -1.83 -7.46
C ILE A 55 -16.01 -2.58 -7.61
N ASP A 56 -16.16 -3.36 -8.69
CA ASP A 56 -17.41 -4.07 -9.00
C ASP A 56 -17.76 -5.09 -7.92
N SER A 57 -16.78 -5.85 -7.44
CA SER A 57 -17.00 -6.83 -6.39
C SER A 57 -17.35 -6.20 -5.04
N SER A 58 -16.77 -5.02 -4.74
CA SER A 58 -16.92 -4.34 -3.46
C SER A 58 -18.19 -3.50 -3.38
N TYR A 59 -18.66 -2.96 -4.50
CA TYR A 59 -19.90 -2.17 -4.55
C TYR A 59 -21.10 -2.97 -4.03
N LYS A 60 -21.28 -4.21 -4.51
CA LYS A 60 -22.35 -5.09 -4.04
C LYS A 60 -22.29 -5.33 -2.53
N ARG A 61 -21.09 -5.65 -2.04
CA ARG A 61 -20.85 -5.92 -0.61
C ARG A 61 -21.18 -4.72 0.27
N LEU A 62 -20.78 -3.52 -0.12
CA LEU A 62 -21.05 -2.30 0.65
C LEU A 62 -22.54 -1.93 0.60
N SER A 63 -23.19 -2.06 -0.56
CA SER A 63 -24.62 -1.78 -0.74
C SER A 63 -25.53 -2.69 0.09
N GLU A 64 -25.08 -3.90 0.44
CA GLU A 64 -25.81 -4.79 1.36
C GLU A 64 -25.75 -4.31 2.83
N ILE A 65 -24.82 -3.38 3.15
CA ILE A 65 -24.64 -2.86 4.50
C ILE A 65 -25.41 -1.52 4.63
N ARG A 66 -25.08 -0.53 3.76
CA ARG A 66 -25.67 0.81 3.76
C ARG A 66 -25.44 1.49 2.41
N ASP A 67 -26.05 2.66 2.22
CA ASP A 67 -25.94 3.50 1.01
C ASP A 67 -25.09 4.78 1.22
N ASN A 68 -24.65 5.06 2.44
CA ASN A 68 -23.84 6.22 2.78
C ASN A 68 -22.34 6.01 2.45
N PHE A 69 -22.06 5.58 1.23
CA PHE A 69 -20.69 5.43 0.72
C PHE A 69 -20.56 5.85 -0.74
N LYS A 70 -19.34 6.14 -1.15
CA LYS A 70 -18.98 6.36 -2.55
C LYS A 70 -17.65 5.69 -2.88
N ILE A 71 -17.64 4.87 -3.91
CA ILE A 71 -16.40 4.32 -4.48
C ILE A 71 -15.91 5.29 -5.55
N ILE A 72 -14.63 5.63 -5.51
CA ILE A 72 -13.94 6.53 -6.42
C ILE A 72 -12.95 5.71 -7.24
N ASN A 73 -13.22 5.54 -8.54
CA ASN A 73 -12.29 4.89 -9.44
C ASN A 73 -11.14 5.84 -9.76
N SER A 74 -10.15 5.84 -8.92
CA SER A 74 -8.94 6.66 -9.07
C SER A 74 -7.80 6.06 -8.24
N ASN A 75 -6.58 6.32 -8.69
CA ASN A 75 -5.42 6.14 -7.84
C ASN A 75 -5.48 7.15 -6.68
N PHE A 76 -5.16 6.71 -5.47
CA PHE A 76 -5.18 7.56 -4.27
C PHE A 76 -4.11 8.68 -4.29
N VAL A 77 -3.22 8.72 -5.28
CA VAL A 77 -2.36 9.89 -5.52
C VAL A 77 -3.17 11.17 -5.77
N ASN A 78 -4.41 11.02 -6.25
CA ASN A 78 -5.36 12.11 -6.50
C ASN A 78 -6.32 12.35 -5.34
N LEU A 79 -6.00 11.87 -4.13
CA LEU A 79 -6.87 11.89 -2.95
C LEU A 79 -7.53 13.25 -2.71
N LYS A 80 -6.73 14.30 -2.59
CA LYS A 80 -7.22 15.66 -2.29
C LYS A 80 -8.05 16.25 -3.44
N GLU A 81 -7.61 16.04 -4.67
CA GLU A 81 -8.33 16.50 -5.87
C GLU A 81 -9.73 15.87 -5.94
N LYS A 82 -9.81 14.54 -5.83
CA LYS A 82 -11.06 13.80 -5.96
C LYS A 82 -12.04 14.09 -4.81
N LEU A 83 -11.57 14.29 -3.60
CA LEU A 83 -12.43 14.71 -2.50
C LEU A 83 -12.91 16.16 -2.66
N ASN A 84 -12.06 17.06 -3.13
CA ASN A 84 -12.45 18.45 -3.41
C ASN A 84 -13.53 18.54 -4.51
N GLU A 85 -13.46 17.72 -5.57
CA GLU A 85 -14.51 17.59 -6.59
C GLU A 85 -15.89 17.22 -5.98
N LEU A 86 -15.88 16.56 -4.81
CA LEU A 86 -17.06 16.17 -4.05
C LEU A 86 -17.42 17.15 -2.93
N ASN A 87 -16.74 18.32 -2.87
CA ASN A 87 -16.86 19.31 -1.80
C ASN A 87 -16.49 18.76 -0.41
N VAL A 88 -15.58 17.79 -0.34
CA VAL A 88 -15.04 17.24 0.89
C VAL A 88 -13.63 17.79 1.11
N TYR A 89 -13.47 18.67 2.08
CA TYR A 89 -12.23 19.38 2.35
C TYR A 89 -11.53 18.93 3.61
N GLU A 90 -12.28 18.27 4.50
CA GLU A 90 -11.76 17.70 5.75
C GLU A 90 -12.47 16.38 6.07
N VAL A 91 -11.76 15.43 6.71
CA VAL A 91 -12.27 14.11 7.08
C VAL A 91 -11.84 13.73 8.49
N ASP A 92 -12.58 12.82 9.13
CA ASP A 92 -12.30 12.38 10.50
C ASP A 92 -11.24 11.28 10.55
N ALA A 93 -11.19 10.40 9.55
CA ALA A 93 -10.19 9.34 9.49
C ALA A 93 -9.82 8.96 8.06
N ILE A 94 -8.58 8.52 7.89
CA ILE A 94 -8.07 8.00 6.60
C ILE A 94 -7.30 6.71 6.88
N THR A 95 -7.56 5.66 6.11
CA THR A 95 -6.87 4.38 6.21
C THR A 95 -6.21 3.96 4.89
N TYR A 96 -5.06 3.30 4.99
CA TYR A 96 -4.32 2.68 3.90
C TYR A 96 -4.00 1.23 4.28
N ASP A 97 -4.42 0.27 3.45
CA ASP A 97 -3.98 -1.13 3.48
C ASP A 97 -3.14 -1.37 2.23
N LEU A 98 -1.82 -1.08 2.31
CA LEU A 98 -0.93 -1.04 1.16
C LEU A 98 -0.66 -2.43 0.58
N GLY A 99 -0.15 -2.45 -0.65
CA GLY A 99 0.25 -3.65 -1.35
C GLY A 99 -0.80 -4.19 -2.31
N VAL A 100 -0.85 -5.50 -2.48
CA VAL A 100 -1.72 -6.18 -3.45
C VAL A 100 -2.89 -6.87 -2.78
N SER A 101 -4.05 -6.81 -3.41
CA SER A 101 -5.23 -7.53 -2.98
C SER A 101 -5.08 -9.04 -3.17
N SER A 102 -5.84 -9.82 -2.40
CA SER A 102 -5.82 -11.28 -2.52
C SER A 102 -6.15 -11.78 -3.92
N PRO A 103 -7.15 -11.24 -4.64
CA PRO A 103 -7.42 -11.64 -6.02
C PRO A 103 -6.25 -11.41 -6.96
N GLN A 104 -5.59 -10.25 -6.87
CA GLN A 104 -4.44 -9.96 -7.71
C GLN A 104 -3.33 -11.01 -7.59
N LEU A 105 -3.16 -11.62 -6.41
CA LEU A 105 -2.22 -12.75 -6.20
C LEU A 105 -2.82 -14.11 -6.58
N ASP A 106 -4.13 -14.28 -6.40
CA ASP A 106 -4.80 -15.57 -6.59
C ASP A 106 -5.23 -15.80 -8.05
N GLU A 107 -5.50 -14.73 -8.80
CA GLU A 107 -5.80 -14.77 -10.23
C GLU A 107 -4.50 -14.78 -11.04
N ALA A 108 -4.23 -15.92 -11.72
CA ALA A 108 -2.98 -16.09 -12.45
C ALA A 108 -2.77 -15.01 -13.52
N ASP A 109 -3.83 -14.72 -14.29
CA ASP A 109 -3.80 -13.83 -15.45
C ASP A 109 -3.36 -12.38 -15.12
N ARG A 110 -3.42 -11.98 -13.85
CA ARG A 110 -2.93 -10.68 -13.38
C ARG A 110 -1.40 -10.60 -13.30
N GLY A 111 -0.68 -11.70 -13.36
CA GLY A 111 0.79 -11.76 -13.43
C GLY A 111 1.55 -11.39 -12.15
N PHE A 112 0.88 -11.24 -10.98
CA PHE A 112 1.55 -10.88 -9.72
C PHE A 112 2.26 -12.06 -9.03
N SER A 113 1.88 -13.29 -9.37
CA SER A 113 2.38 -14.49 -8.70
C SER A 113 3.56 -15.10 -9.44
N PHE A 114 4.64 -15.40 -8.74
CA PHE A 114 5.77 -16.19 -9.26
C PHE A 114 5.59 -17.72 -9.09
N HIS A 115 4.40 -18.15 -8.65
CA HIS A 115 4.04 -19.57 -8.50
C HIS A 115 3.09 -20.08 -9.58
N LYS A 116 2.45 -19.19 -10.32
CA LYS A 116 1.47 -19.49 -11.36
C LYS A 116 1.96 -18.92 -12.68
N ASP A 117 1.80 -19.68 -13.76
CA ASP A 117 2.18 -19.20 -15.09
C ASP A 117 1.13 -18.25 -15.66
N ALA A 118 1.60 -17.09 -16.09
CA ALA A 118 0.78 -16.05 -16.70
C ALA A 118 1.65 -15.09 -17.48
N ARG A 119 1.03 -14.24 -18.33
CA ARG A 119 1.70 -13.11 -18.95
C ARG A 119 2.28 -12.16 -17.88
N LEU A 120 3.41 -11.57 -18.14
CA LEU A 120 4.02 -10.53 -17.30
C LEU A 120 3.20 -9.24 -17.38
N ASP A 121 2.24 -9.05 -16.48
CA ASP A 121 1.38 -7.87 -16.43
C ASP A 121 1.65 -7.01 -15.18
N MET A 122 1.24 -7.42 -14.01
CA MET A 122 1.40 -6.76 -12.70
C MET A 122 0.76 -5.35 -12.59
N ARG A 123 -0.09 -4.95 -13.53
CA ARG A 123 -0.80 -3.66 -13.43
C ARG A 123 -1.97 -3.74 -12.46
N MET A 124 -2.04 -2.83 -11.52
CA MET A 124 -3.25 -2.61 -10.71
C MET A 124 -4.32 -1.92 -11.54
N ASN A 125 -3.96 -0.83 -12.24
CA ASN A 125 -4.80 -0.22 -13.26
C ASN A 125 -4.53 -0.87 -14.61
N GLN A 126 -5.42 -1.73 -15.09
CA GLN A 126 -5.26 -2.46 -16.35
C GLN A 126 -5.26 -1.56 -17.59
N ASN A 127 -5.66 -0.29 -17.47
CA ASN A 127 -5.68 0.68 -18.56
C ASN A 127 -4.37 1.47 -18.73
N GLN A 128 -3.39 1.31 -17.83
CA GLN A 128 -2.09 1.97 -17.97
C GLN A 128 -1.19 1.24 -18.98
N ASP A 129 -0.28 2.00 -19.60
CA ASP A 129 0.62 1.47 -20.65
C ASP A 129 1.76 0.60 -20.11
N LEU A 130 2.37 0.99 -18.97
CA LEU A 130 3.49 0.29 -18.39
C LEU A 130 3.02 -0.97 -17.67
N ASP A 131 3.53 -2.12 -18.12
CA ASP A 131 3.30 -3.43 -17.52
C ASP A 131 4.66 -4.13 -17.22
N ALA A 132 4.61 -5.27 -16.54
CA ALA A 132 5.80 -6.03 -16.21
C ALA A 132 6.54 -6.55 -17.45
N TYR A 133 5.84 -6.82 -18.55
CA TYR A 133 6.47 -7.23 -19.80
C TYR A 133 7.39 -6.13 -20.35
N LYS A 134 6.94 -4.87 -20.37
CA LYS A 134 7.75 -3.73 -20.81
C LYS A 134 8.94 -3.51 -19.88
N VAL A 135 8.75 -3.55 -18.58
CA VAL A 135 9.86 -3.43 -17.61
C VAL A 135 10.92 -4.51 -17.86
N VAL A 136 10.51 -5.76 -17.99
CA VAL A 136 11.42 -6.89 -18.16
C VAL A 136 12.11 -6.86 -19.52
N ASN A 137 11.42 -6.49 -20.60
CA ASN A 137 11.93 -6.64 -21.97
C ASN A 137 12.53 -5.36 -22.58
N GLU A 138 12.08 -4.18 -22.13
CA GLU A 138 12.46 -2.90 -22.78
C GLU A 138 13.39 -2.04 -21.91
N TYR A 139 13.42 -2.22 -20.57
CA TYR A 139 14.30 -1.45 -19.69
C TYR A 139 15.77 -1.77 -19.96
N SER A 140 16.63 -0.75 -19.80
CA SER A 140 18.08 -0.97 -19.83
C SER A 140 18.52 -1.91 -18.70
N LYS A 141 19.66 -2.54 -18.86
CA LYS A 141 20.26 -3.36 -17.80
C LYS A 141 20.49 -2.53 -16.52
N GLU A 142 20.91 -1.30 -16.68
CA GLU A 142 21.19 -0.35 -15.61
C GLU A 142 19.90 -0.03 -14.82
N ASP A 143 18.78 0.19 -15.51
CA ASP A 143 17.48 0.42 -14.89
C ASP A 143 16.97 -0.81 -14.14
N LEU A 144 17.13 -2.00 -14.71
CA LEU A 144 16.81 -3.26 -14.02
C LEU A 144 17.62 -3.43 -12.73
N ILE A 145 18.94 -3.15 -12.78
CA ILE A 145 19.80 -3.21 -11.59
C ILE A 145 19.33 -2.18 -10.55
N ARG A 146 18.99 -0.97 -10.98
CA ARG A 146 18.48 0.09 -10.09
C ARG A 146 17.23 -0.37 -9.36
N ILE A 147 16.19 -0.78 -10.08
CA ILE A 147 14.92 -1.18 -9.44
C ILE A 147 15.09 -2.42 -8.55
N PHE A 148 15.90 -3.40 -8.94
CA PHE A 148 16.12 -4.59 -8.11
C PHE A 148 16.89 -4.26 -6.83
N ARG A 149 17.77 -3.26 -6.83
CA ARG A 149 18.45 -2.79 -5.62
C ARG A 149 17.57 -1.91 -4.77
N GLU A 150 16.92 -0.92 -5.37
CA GLU A 150 16.15 0.10 -4.64
C GLU A 150 14.81 -0.44 -4.15
N TYR A 151 14.07 -1.17 -5.00
CA TYR A 151 12.72 -1.66 -4.68
C TYR A 151 12.69 -3.13 -4.23
N GLY A 152 13.66 -3.92 -4.64
CA GLY A 152 13.79 -5.32 -4.22
C GLY A 152 14.74 -5.53 -3.04
N GLU A 153 15.62 -4.58 -2.75
CA GLU A 153 16.75 -4.79 -1.82
C GLU A 153 17.49 -6.10 -2.16
N GLU A 154 17.66 -6.37 -3.49
CA GLU A 154 18.21 -7.62 -4.00
C GLU A 154 19.72 -7.53 -4.20
N LYS A 155 20.47 -8.37 -3.48
CA LYS A 155 21.94 -8.36 -3.53
C LYS A 155 22.52 -8.92 -4.84
N TYR A 156 21.77 -9.79 -5.54
CA TYR A 156 22.16 -10.37 -6.82
C TYR A 156 21.59 -9.62 -8.02
N ALA A 157 21.19 -8.35 -7.85
CA ALA A 157 20.57 -7.52 -8.88
C ALA A 157 21.34 -7.52 -10.20
N VAL A 158 22.68 -7.45 -10.18
CA VAL A 158 23.52 -7.42 -11.38
C VAL A 158 23.45 -8.75 -12.14
N SER A 159 23.57 -9.87 -11.43
CA SER A 159 23.53 -11.21 -12.07
C SER A 159 22.14 -11.48 -12.66
N ILE A 160 21.08 -11.15 -11.92
CA ILE A 160 19.69 -11.33 -12.36
C ILE A 160 19.40 -10.45 -13.58
N ALA A 161 19.78 -9.17 -13.56
CA ALA A 161 19.59 -8.28 -14.72
C ALA A 161 20.35 -8.78 -15.97
N ASN A 162 21.58 -9.28 -15.83
CA ASN A 162 22.29 -9.92 -16.92
C ASN A 162 21.53 -11.14 -17.47
N GLY A 163 21.04 -12.00 -16.58
CA GLY A 163 20.25 -13.16 -16.98
C GLY A 163 18.99 -12.76 -17.75
N ILE A 164 18.27 -11.75 -17.30
CA ILE A 164 17.07 -11.23 -17.98
C ILE A 164 17.44 -10.70 -19.37
N VAL A 165 18.42 -9.81 -19.48
CA VAL A 165 18.79 -9.19 -20.78
C VAL A 165 19.23 -10.24 -21.80
N ASN A 166 19.97 -11.27 -21.36
CA ASN A 166 20.47 -12.32 -22.26
C ASN A 166 19.39 -13.32 -22.73
N ASN A 167 18.25 -13.38 -22.04
CA ASN A 167 17.16 -14.32 -22.34
C ASN A 167 15.89 -13.65 -22.89
N ARG A 168 15.97 -12.36 -23.25
CA ARG A 168 14.84 -11.67 -23.89
C ARG A 168 14.50 -12.23 -25.27
N PRO A 169 13.21 -12.25 -25.67
CA PRO A 169 12.05 -11.79 -24.92
C PRO A 169 11.57 -12.81 -23.88
N ILE A 170 11.17 -12.34 -22.70
CA ILE A 170 10.58 -13.11 -21.62
C ILE A 170 9.09 -12.78 -21.56
N THR A 171 8.22 -13.76 -21.65
CA THR A 171 6.77 -13.54 -21.81
C THR A 171 5.97 -13.87 -20.57
N THR A 172 6.40 -14.86 -19.79
CA THR A 172 5.63 -15.33 -18.66
C THR A 172 6.33 -15.23 -17.31
N THR A 173 5.54 -15.30 -16.26
CA THR A 173 6.00 -15.24 -14.87
C THR A 173 6.91 -16.41 -14.51
N LEU A 174 6.62 -17.61 -15.01
CA LEU A 174 7.46 -18.77 -14.72
C LEU A 174 8.78 -18.73 -15.49
N GLU A 175 8.80 -18.27 -16.76
CA GLU A 175 10.04 -18.03 -17.50
C GLU A 175 10.96 -17.07 -16.73
N LEU A 176 10.42 -15.93 -16.29
CA LEU A 176 11.16 -14.98 -15.47
C LEU A 176 11.66 -15.60 -14.16
N THR A 177 10.83 -16.39 -13.51
CA THR A 177 11.17 -17.07 -12.25
C THR A 177 12.35 -18.04 -12.42
N GLU A 178 12.38 -18.82 -13.49
CA GLU A 178 13.49 -19.75 -13.75
C GLU A 178 14.80 -18.97 -14.06
N ILE A 179 14.74 -17.92 -14.88
CA ILE A 179 15.90 -17.06 -15.14
C ILE A 179 16.46 -16.47 -13.84
N ILE A 180 15.59 -15.99 -12.94
CA ILE A 180 16.03 -15.47 -11.63
C ILE A 180 16.73 -16.57 -10.82
N LYS A 181 16.16 -17.78 -10.77
CA LYS A 181 16.75 -18.91 -10.05
C LYS A 181 18.13 -19.27 -10.58
N GLU A 182 18.31 -19.33 -11.89
CA GLU A 182 19.57 -19.67 -12.53
C GLU A 182 20.67 -18.65 -12.24
N ASN A 183 20.31 -17.39 -12.01
CA ASN A 183 21.23 -16.27 -11.80
C ASN A 183 21.52 -15.93 -10.35
N VAL A 184 21.18 -16.83 -9.40
CA VAL A 184 21.50 -16.71 -7.98
C VAL A 184 22.12 -18.01 -7.46
N PRO A 185 22.99 -17.96 -6.41
CA PRO A 185 23.59 -19.17 -5.83
C PRO A 185 22.54 -20.13 -5.27
N PHE A 186 22.83 -21.42 -5.35
CA PHE A 186 21.94 -22.47 -4.83
C PHE A 186 21.62 -22.31 -3.33
N SER A 187 22.58 -21.87 -2.51
CA SER A 187 22.39 -21.59 -1.09
C SER A 187 21.30 -20.53 -0.87
N TYR A 188 21.29 -19.48 -1.69
CA TYR A 188 20.30 -18.40 -1.60
C TYR A 188 18.87 -18.88 -1.90
N ARG A 189 18.71 -19.84 -2.81
CA ARG A 189 17.40 -20.43 -3.17
C ARG A 189 16.77 -21.20 -2.01
N LYS A 190 17.59 -21.74 -1.09
CA LYS A 190 17.10 -22.52 0.06
C LYS A 190 16.51 -21.66 1.18
N GLU A 191 17.00 -20.44 1.36
CA GLU A 191 16.57 -19.57 2.45
C GLU A 191 15.21 -18.91 2.16
N LYS A 192 15.05 -18.38 0.95
CA LYS A 192 13.81 -17.69 0.51
C LYS A 192 13.66 -17.85 -1.00
N HIS A 193 12.43 -17.82 -1.48
CA HIS A 193 12.19 -17.87 -2.92
C HIS A 193 12.83 -16.65 -3.61
N PRO A 194 13.80 -16.83 -4.54
CA PRO A 194 14.60 -15.75 -5.07
C PRO A 194 13.79 -14.74 -5.91
N ALA A 195 12.71 -15.19 -6.57
CA ALA A 195 11.86 -14.31 -7.36
C ALA A 195 11.07 -13.30 -6.51
N ARG A 196 10.86 -13.53 -5.21
CA ARG A 196 10.03 -12.67 -4.37
C ARG A 196 10.43 -11.19 -4.42
N LYS A 197 11.72 -10.90 -4.28
CA LYS A 197 12.26 -9.53 -4.27
C LYS A 197 12.22 -8.88 -5.65
N VAL A 198 12.49 -9.65 -6.69
CA VAL A 198 12.47 -9.18 -8.08
C VAL A 198 11.04 -8.86 -8.51
N PHE A 199 10.07 -9.73 -8.21
CA PHE A 199 8.65 -9.48 -8.48
C PHE A 199 8.12 -8.27 -7.72
N GLN A 200 8.51 -8.12 -6.44
CA GLN A 200 8.20 -6.90 -5.67
C GLN A 200 8.76 -5.65 -6.37
N ALA A 201 10.01 -5.70 -6.82
CA ALA A 201 10.65 -4.55 -7.48
C ALA A 201 9.95 -4.16 -8.78
N ILE A 202 9.63 -5.15 -9.63
CA ILE A 202 8.90 -4.92 -10.89
C ILE A 202 7.50 -4.37 -10.59
N ARG A 203 6.79 -4.92 -9.62
CA ARG A 203 5.46 -4.47 -9.21
C ARG A 203 5.46 -3.01 -8.76
N ILE A 204 6.41 -2.66 -7.90
CA ILE A 204 6.58 -1.28 -7.40
C ILE A 204 6.85 -0.32 -8.57
N GLU A 205 7.71 -0.70 -9.51
CA GLU A 205 8.02 0.11 -10.69
C GLU A 205 6.80 0.28 -11.60
N VAL A 206 6.10 -0.82 -11.93
CA VAL A 206 4.90 -0.81 -12.79
C VAL A 206 3.81 0.11 -12.25
N ASN A 207 3.59 0.10 -10.93
CA ASN A 207 2.48 0.82 -10.30
C ASN A 207 2.91 2.13 -9.61
N ASP A 208 4.18 2.51 -9.68
CA ASP A 208 4.76 3.70 -8.99
C ASP A 208 4.39 3.76 -7.49
N GLU A 209 4.33 2.58 -6.83
CA GLU A 209 3.69 2.42 -5.52
C GLU A 209 4.25 3.37 -4.45
N LEU A 210 5.58 3.54 -4.40
CA LEU A 210 6.22 4.31 -3.33
C LEU A 210 6.02 5.83 -3.49
N ASN A 211 6.13 6.37 -4.71
CA ASN A 211 5.89 7.79 -4.98
C ASN A 211 4.42 8.15 -4.80
N VAL A 212 3.53 7.29 -5.28
CA VAL A 212 2.08 7.43 -5.13
C VAL A 212 1.71 7.46 -3.65
N PHE A 213 2.23 6.53 -2.86
CA PHE A 213 1.99 6.48 -1.42
C PHE A 213 2.55 7.72 -0.71
N GLU A 214 3.78 8.10 -0.98
CA GLU A 214 4.40 9.28 -0.34
C GLU A 214 3.59 10.55 -0.59
N LYS A 215 3.22 10.82 -1.85
CA LYS A 215 2.42 12.00 -2.22
C LYS A 215 1.04 11.98 -1.57
N SER A 216 0.38 10.82 -1.56
CA SER A 216 -0.94 10.67 -0.97
C SER A 216 -0.92 10.83 0.55
N LEU A 217 0.11 10.33 1.22
CA LEU A 217 0.20 10.44 2.68
C LEU A 217 0.31 11.90 3.15
N TYR A 218 1.05 12.75 2.44
CA TYR A 218 1.05 14.19 2.73
C TYR A 218 -0.33 14.82 2.53
N GLN A 219 -1.07 14.43 1.47
CA GLN A 219 -2.44 14.91 1.26
C GLN A 219 -3.38 14.45 2.38
N ALA A 220 -3.22 13.21 2.85
CA ALA A 220 -4.01 12.68 3.96
C ALA A 220 -3.79 13.48 5.26
N LEU A 221 -2.55 13.85 5.56
CA LEU A 221 -2.22 14.68 6.72
C LEU A 221 -2.80 16.10 6.61
N ASP A 222 -2.94 16.64 5.40
CA ASP A 222 -3.61 17.92 5.18
C ASP A 222 -5.13 17.85 5.38
N LEU A 223 -5.75 16.73 4.97
CA LEU A 223 -7.20 16.55 4.96
C LEU A 223 -7.79 16.11 6.30
N VAL A 224 -7.00 15.45 7.15
CA VAL A 224 -7.53 14.95 8.43
C VAL A 224 -7.78 16.11 9.40
N LYS A 225 -8.96 16.13 10.05
CA LYS A 225 -9.36 17.13 11.06
C LYS A 225 -8.51 17.02 12.33
N VAL A 226 -8.53 18.07 13.15
CA VAL A 226 -8.03 18.01 14.53
C VAL A 226 -8.82 16.96 15.33
N GLY A 227 -8.10 16.05 15.99
CA GLY A 227 -8.67 14.86 16.66
C GLY A 227 -8.84 13.65 15.74
N GLY A 228 -8.74 13.84 14.43
CA GLY A 228 -8.83 12.76 13.44
C GLY A 228 -7.51 12.01 13.27
N ARG A 229 -7.58 10.84 12.65
CA ARG A 229 -6.46 9.90 12.54
C ARG A 229 -6.17 9.46 11.10
N VAL A 230 -4.89 9.23 10.83
CA VAL A 230 -4.40 8.56 9.63
C VAL A 230 -3.73 7.26 10.03
N GLU A 231 -4.14 6.17 9.40
CA GLU A 231 -3.63 4.83 9.64
C GLU A 231 -3.03 4.23 8.37
N VAL A 232 -1.91 3.54 8.52
CA VAL A 232 -1.21 2.91 7.40
C VAL A 232 -0.79 1.50 7.78
N ILE A 233 -1.29 0.50 7.06
CA ILE A 233 -0.79 -0.87 7.10
C ILE A 233 0.24 -1.02 5.98
N THR A 234 1.45 -1.41 6.34
CA THR A 234 2.59 -1.63 5.42
C THR A 234 3.01 -3.09 5.45
N PHE A 235 3.49 -3.62 4.31
CA PHE A 235 3.88 -5.04 4.19
C PHE A 235 5.37 -5.25 3.90
N HIS A 236 6.11 -4.20 3.57
CA HIS A 236 7.56 -4.28 3.37
C HIS A 236 8.30 -3.05 3.89
N SER A 237 9.62 -3.19 4.00
CA SER A 237 10.54 -2.21 4.60
C SER A 237 10.48 -0.82 3.96
N LEU A 238 10.25 -0.73 2.66
CA LEU A 238 10.25 0.53 1.93
C LEU A 238 9.02 1.38 2.27
N GLU A 239 7.82 0.77 2.26
CA GLU A 239 6.58 1.43 2.70
C GLU A 239 6.70 1.88 4.16
N ASP A 240 7.14 0.98 5.04
CA ASP A 240 7.32 1.25 6.47
C ASP A 240 8.30 2.41 6.72
N ARG A 241 9.37 2.50 5.92
CA ARG A 241 10.37 3.57 5.99
C ARG A 241 9.81 4.93 5.59
N ILE A 242 9.01 4.99 4.51
CA ILE A 242 8.32 6.20 4.07
C ILE A 242 7.34 6.67 5.13
N CYS A 243 6.45 5.79 5.58
CA CYS A 243 5.45 6.11 6.61
C CYS A 243 6.12 6.63 7.90
N LYS A 244 7.14 5.92 8.41
CA LYS A 244 7.88 6.31 9.59
C LYS A 244 8.58 7.66 9.43
N ARG A 245 9.17 7.93 8.27
CA ARG A 245 9.84 9.20 7.98
C ARG A 245 8.86 10.36 8.04
N ILE A 246 7.74 10.26 7.31
CA ILE A 246 6.72 11.31 7.24
C ILE A 246 6.05 11.52 8.61
N PHE A 247 5.67 10.44 9.31
CA PHE A 247 5.08 10.56 10.64
C PHE A 247 6.04 11.21 11.64
N ASN A 248 7.34 10.89 11.59
CA ASN A 248 8.34 11.55 12.43
C ASN A 248 8.52 13.04 12.09
N GLU A 249 8.50 13.39 10.81
CA GLU A 249 8.64 14.78 10.34
C GLU A 249 7.54 15.68 10.91
N VAL A 250 6.28 15.21 10.91
CA VAL A 250 5.14 16.03 11.36
C VAL A 250 4.83 15.93 12.85
N SER A 251 5.38 14.92 13.55
CA SER A 251 5.09 14.66 14.97
C SER A 251 6.23 14.98 15.93
N LYS A 252 7.44 15.24 15.40
CA LYS A 252 8.60 15.57 16.26
C LYS A 252 8.92 17.04 16.19
N LEU A 253 9.27 17.57 17.35
CA LEU A 253 9.82 18.92 17.44
C LEU A 253 11.21 18.95 16.81
N ASP A 254 11.50 20.01 16.03
CA ASP A 254 12.85 20.26 15.51
C ASP A 254 13.88 20.32 16.66
N ASP A 255 15.05 19.73 16.44
CA ASP A 255 16.08 19.63 17.48
C ASP A 255 16.60 20.99 17.96
N ASN A 256 16.55 22.02 17.12
CA ASN A 256 16.90 23.38 17.51
C ASN A 256 15.86 23.99 18.43
N LEU A 257 14.58 23.68 18.22
CA LEU A 257 13.47 24.16 19.05
C LEU A 257 13.44 23.51 20.43
N LYS A 258 13.96 22.29 20.57
CA LYS A 258 14.09 21.60 21.88
C LYS A 258 14.99 22.34 22.88
N LYS A 259 15.85 23.22 22.38
CA LYS A 259 16.76 24.04 23.22
C LYS A 259 16.10 25.29 23.78
N LEU A 260 14.91 25.63 23.31
CA LEU A 260 14.18 26.81 23.81
C LEU A 260 13.54 26.48 25.15
N PRO A 261 13.59 27.40 26.15
CA PRO A 261 12.91 27.23 27.43
C PRO A 261 11.41 27.08 27.30
N ILE A 262 10.80 27.71 26.33
CA ILE A 262 9.39 27.60 25.96
C ILE A 262 9.31 27.57 24.43
N VAL A 263 8.68 26.55 23.89
CA VAL A 263 8.42 26.45 22.45
C VAL A 263 7.06 27.08 22.15
N PRO A 264 7.01 28.13 21.31
CA PRO A 264 5.74 28.72 20.86
C PRO A 264 4.79 27.69 20.29
N LEU A 265 3.50 27.89 20.50
CA LEU A 265 2.47 26.92 20.09
C LEU A 265 2.49 26.66 18.58
N GLU A 266 2.76 27.68 17.78
CA GLU A 266 2.82 27.62 16.32
C GLU A 266 3.97 26.72 15.81
N LEU A 267 5.02 26.56 16.60
CA LEU A 267 6.22 25.77 16.27
C LEU A 267 6.18 24.34 16.84
N GLN A 268 5.18 24.02 17.64
CA GLN A 268 5.05 22.68 18.17
C GLN A 268 4.44 21.74 17.07
N PRO A 269 4.72 20.42 17.08
CA PRO A 269 4.20 19.45 16.11
C PRO A 269 2.66 19.45 16.05
N LYS A 270 2.12 19.40 14.84
CA LYS A 270 0.65 19.33 14.62
C LYS A 270 0.08 17.93 14.82
N PHE A 271 0.94 16.94 14.86
CA PHE A 271 0.54 15.53 14.94
C PHE A 271 1.24 14.83 16.10
N LYS A 272 0.62 13.72 16.54
CA LYS A 272 1.15 12.81 17.56
C LYS A 272 1.04 11.38 17.06
N VAL A 273 2.15 10.63 17.08
CA VAL A 273 2.11 9.17 16.85
C VAL A 273 1.34 8.52 17.99
N VAL A 274 0.29 7.77 17.64
CA VAL A 274 -0.61 7.10 18.58
C VAL A 274 -0.12 5.69 18.89
N ALA A 275 0.14 4.89 17.82
CA ALA A 275 0.56 3.50 17.97
C ALA A 275 1.37 2.99 16.79
N ASN A 276 2.10 1.90 17.05
CA ASN A 276 2.70 1.01 16.07
C ASN A 276 2.34 -0.41 16.48
N ILE A 277 1.56 -1.10 15.67
CA ILE A 277 1.00 -2.42 15.99
C ILE A 277 1.50 -3.43 14.97
N THR A 278 1.83 -4.63 15.42
CA THR A 278 2.14 -5.78 14.59
C THR A 278 1.13 -6.88 14.85
N PRO A 279 0.86 -7.75 13.86
CA PRO A 279 -0.08 -8.85 14.02
C PRO A 279 0.27 -9.75 15.20
N LYS A 280 -0.75 -10.23 15.91
CA LYS A 280 -0.61 -11.20 16.98
C LYS A 280 -0.39 -12.61 16.43
N THR A 281 0.07 -13.52 17.29
CA THR A 281 0.35 -14.91 16.93
C THR A 281 -0.85 -15.60 16.30
N ASP A 282 -2.05 -15.40 16.86
CA ASP A 282 -3.29 -16.01 16.38
C ASP A 282 -3.61 -15.58 14.94
N GLU A 283 -3.41 -14.30 14.61
CA GLU A 283 -3.58 -13.80 13.24
C GLU A 283 -2.53 -14.37 12.29
N LEU A 284 -1.30 -14.54 12.74
CA LEU A 284 -0.21 -15.11 11.94
C LEU A 284 -0.44 -16.58 11.60
N ASP A 285 -1.09 -17.33 12.48
CA ASP A 285 -1.44 -18.74 12.26
C ASP A 285 -2.57 -18.88 11.22
N GLU A 286 -3.51 -17.93 11.23
CA GLU A 286 -4.65 -17.91 10.30
C GLU A 286 -4.33 -17.26 8.95
N ASN A 287 -3.42 -16.26 8.92
CA ASN A 287 -3.14 -15.43 7.76
C ASN A 287 -1.63 -15.19 7.54
N ASN A 288 -1.00 -16.05 6.75
CA ASN A 288 0.42 -15.91 6.39
C ASN A 288 0.78 -14.56 5.74
N ARG A 289 -0.19 -13.84 5.16
CA ARG A 289 0.02 -12.52 4.53
C ARG A 289 0.24 -11.42 5.56
N ALA A 290 -0.25 -11.62 6.78
CA ALA A 290 -0.03 -10.69 7.90
C ALA A 290 1.41 -10.67 8.44
N ARG A 291 2.24 -11.66 8.11
CA ARG A 291 3.57 -11.89 8.73
C ARG A 291 4.51 -10.67 8.70
N SER A 292 4.41 -9.83 7.69
CA SER A 292 5.26 -8.63 7.54
C SER A 292 4.50 -7.33 7.79
N ALA A 293 3.22 -7.43 8.12
CA ALA A 293 2.35 -6.27 8.29
C ALA A 293 2.72 -5.44 9.53
N LYS A 294 2.60 -4.12 9.39
CA LYS A 294 2.73 -3.16 10.49
C LYS A 294 1.69 -2.07 10.32
N LEU A 295 0.90 -1.82 11.34
CA LEU A 295 -0.04 -0.72 11.40
C LEU A 295 0.60 0.45 12.14
N ARG A 296 0.67 1.62 11.47
CA ARG A 296 1.10 2.89 12.06
C ARG A 296 -0.04 3.86 12.12
N ILE A 297 -0.17 4.56 13.24
CA ILE A 297 -1.29 5.44 13.53
C ILE A 297 -0.77 6.78 14.01
N ILE A 298 -1.28 7.85 13.39
CA ILE A 298 -0.98 9.23 13.76
C ILE A 298 -2.29 10.02 13.92
N GLU A 299 -2.32 10.93 14.88
CA GLU A 299 -3.47 11.77 15.19
C GLU A 299 -3.10 13.24 15.01
N ARG A 300 -3.97 14.03 14.38
CA ARG A 300 -3.83 15.48 14.30
C ARG A 300 -4.30 16.09 15.62
N VAL A 301 -3.43 16.80 16.32
CA VAL A 301 -3.69 17.39 17.62
C VAL A 301 -3.95 18.91 17.56
N ARG A 302 -3.68 19.52 16.39
CA ARG A 302 -3.98 20.94 16.10
C ARG A 302 -3.90 21.28 14.62
#